data_609728fcdfbca3f583dc1738f49a1e5d
#
_entry.id   609728fcdfbca3f583dc1738f49a1e5d
#
_cell.length_a   1.000
_cell.length_b   1.000
_cell.length_c   1.000
_cell.angle_alpha   90.00
_cell.angle_beta   90.00
_cell.angle_gamma   90.00
#
_symmetry.space_group_name_H-M   'P 1'
#
loop_
_entity.id
_entity.type
_entity.pdbx_description
1 polymer ?
#
loop_
_entity_poly.entity_id
_entity_poly.type
_entity_poly.pdbx_seq_one_letter_code
_entity_poly.pdbx_strand_id
1 'polypeptide(L)'
;MDDSVSIILKAKQTNVALDQYQEEEEGMSFLDHLEALRWHLLRSVAAILIFSVIAFLSKSIVFGIIILGPSKVDFLTYRVLCDISDYLGIAALCIDELPFTIQSRQMTGQFSMHMTSSFVVGFVVAFPYVFWEFWKFISPGLYDQEKNAARGAVFFVSLLFFLGAAFGYYILSPLSINFLSNYQLDPSILNEFDISSYVTTLIMLVLASAIMFQLPVVIYFLSMSGLVTSGMLRAYRRHAIVVILVLAAVITPPDVISQLLIAMPILVLYEAGINIAKRLEKKRAIKEAEYAKKEAE
;
A
#
# COMPACT_ATOMS: atom_id res chain seq x y z
N MET A 1 -10.60 52.44 48.69
CA MET A 1 -10.07 51.08 48.99
C MET A 1 -10.54 50.03 47.95
N ASP A 2 -11.50 50.42 47.06
CA ASP A 2 -12.08 49.53 46.03
C ASP A 2 -11.30 49.46 44.73
N ASP A 3 -10.61 50.53 44.33
CA ASP A 3 -9.90 50.54 43.03
C ASP A 3 -8.67 49.61 42.99
N SER A 4 -7.97 49.46 44.07
CA SER A 4 -6.79 48.62 44.15
C SER A 4 -7.11 47.10 44.04
N VAL A 5 -8.26 46.69 44.56
CA VAL A 5 -8.75 45.30 44.50
C VAL A 5 -9.20 44.94 43.08
N SER A 6 -9.83 45.88 42.35
CA SER A 6 -10.27 45.64 41.00
C SER A 6 -9.11 45.51 40.00
N ILE A 7 -8.02 46.27 40.22
CA ILE A 7 -6.80 46.16 39.41
C ILE A 7 -6.09 44.81 39.62
N ILE A 8 -6.00 44.33 40.86
CA ILE A 8 -5.40 43.04 41.17
C ILE A 8 -6.21 41.87 40.60
N LEU A 9 -7.53 41.94 40.67
CA LEU A 9 -8.41 40.93 40.07
C LEU A 9 -8.30 40.89 38.53
N LYS A 10 -8.24 42.05 37.85
CA LYS A 10 -8.01 42.11 36.39
C LYS A 10 -6.64 41.58 36.02
N ALA A 11 -5.57 41.92 36.76
CA ALA A 11 -4.22 41.39 36.50
C ALA A 11 -4.16 39.86 36.67
N LYS A 12 -4.88 39.32 37.66
CA LYS A 12 -4.96 37.87 37.86
C LYS A 12 -5.74 37.15 36.77
N GLN A 13 -6.83 37.75 36.27
CA GLN A 13 -7.59 37.22 35.12
C GLN A 13 -6.77 37.26 33.82
N THR A 14 -5.98 38.30 33.60
CA THR A 14 -5.12 38.43 32.43
C THR A 14 -3.98 37.39 32.48
N ASN A 15 -3.37 37.14 33.68
CA ASN A 15 -2.35 36.11 33.81
C ASN A 15 -2.91 34.70 33.61
N VAL A 16 -4.09 34.39 34.14
CA VAL A 16 -4.77 33.09 33.90
C VAL A 16 -5.12 32.91 32.40
N ALA A 17 -5.55 33.98 31.74
CA ALA A 17 -5.79 33.92 30.30
C ALA A 17 -4.50 33.74 29.47
N LEU A 18 -3.39 34.38 29.89
CA LEU A 18 -2.08 34.22 29.28
C LEU A 18 -1.52 32.81 29.51
N ASP A 19 -1.67 32.25 30.69
CA ASP A 19 -1.27 30.87 31.00
C ASP A 19 -2.11 29.87 30.19
N GLN A 20 -3.42 30.09 30.00
CA GLN A 20 -4.26 29.26 29.16
C GLN A 20 -3.88 29.38 27.65
N TYR A 21 -3.51 30.58 27.17
CA TYR A 21 -3.01 30.76 25.80
C TYR A 21 -1.64 30.10 25.61
N GLN A 22 -0.78 30.05 26.63
CA GLN A 22 0.51 29.37 26.56
C GLN A 22 0.37 27.84 26.61
N GLU A 23 -0.60 27.30 27.35
CA GLU A 23 -0.91 25.87 27.36
C GLU A 23 -1.51 25.38 26.02
N GLU A 24 -2.22 26.24 25.27
CA GLU A 24 -2.74 25.90 23.94
C GLU A 24 -1.65 25.96 22.83
N GLU A 25 -0.56 26.71 23.03
CA GLU A 25 0.58 26.76 22.09
C GLU A 25 1.70 25.74 22.39
N GLU A 26 1.70 25.08 23.55
CA GLU A 26 2.60 23.95 23.77
C GLU A 26 2.16 22.78 22.89
N GLY A 27 2.65 22.78 21.65
CA GLY A 27 2.61 21.62 20.77
C GLY A 27 3.07 20.39 21.55
N MET A 28 2.37 19.26 21.40
CA MET A 28 2.64 18.01 22.09
C MET A 28 4.15 17.81 22.30
N SER A 29 4.58 17.62 23.55
CA SER A 29 5.96 17.31 23.87
C SER A 29 6.43 16.12 23.04
N PHE A 30 7.70 16.10 22.66
CA PHE A 30 8.28 14.97 21.91
C PHE A 30 8.00 13.62 22.62
N LEU A 31 7.97 13.60 23.95
CA LEU A 31 7.64 12.42 24.75
C LEU A 31 6.16 12.01 24.61
N ASP A 32 5.24 12.98 24.60
CA ASP A 32 3.80 12.73 24.42
C ASP A 32 3.51 12.20 23.03
N HIS A 33 4.27 12.70 22.02
CA HIS A 33 4.18 12.20 20.66
C HIS A 33 4.68 10.75 20.54
N LEU A 34 5.76 10.38 21.25
CA LEU A 34 6.22 8.99 21.31
C LEU A 34 5.23 8.08 22.05
N GLU A 35 4.58 8.57 23.11
CA GLU A 35 3.55 7.80 23.81
C GLU A 35 2.31 7.56 22.92
N ALA A 36 1.87 8.57 22.18
CA ALA A 36 0.82 8.44 21.20
C ALA A 36 1.17 7.40 20.12
N LEU A 37 2.41 7.43 19.59
CA LEU A 37 2.91 6.43 18.61
C LEU A 37 2.79 5.00 19.14
N ARG A 38 3.19 4.77 20.41
CA ARG A 38 3.12 3.46 21.04
C ARG A 38 1.69 2.89 21.03
N TRP A 39 0.71 3.71 21.38
CA TRP A 39 -0.70 3.25 21.41
C TRP A 39 -1.26 2.97 20.02
N HIS A 40 -0.95 3.80 19.02
CA HIS A 40 -1.35 3.56 17.62
C HIS A 40 -0.70 2.28 17.06
N LEU A 41 0.59 2.05 17.37
CA LEU A 41 1.30 0.84 16.97
C LEU A 41 0.69 -0.41 17.62
N LEU A 42 0.43 -0.39 18.94
CA LEU A 42 -0.18 -1.51 19.66
C LEU A 42 -1.56 -1.88 19.08
N ARG A 43 -2.40 -0.89 18.77
CA ARG A 43 -3.72 -1.14 18.15
C ARG A 43 -3.59 -1.72 16.75
N SER A 44 -2.65 -1.23 15.95
CA SER A 44 -2.37 -1.75 14.61
C SER A 44 -1.91 -3.20 14.65
N VAL A 45 -0.96 -3.53 15.53
CA VAL A 45 -0.48 -4.90 15.73
C VAL A 45 -1.59 -5.81 16.24
N ALA A 46 -2.39 -5.34 17.21
CA ALA A 46 -3.53 -6.12 17.72
C ALA A 46 -4.54 -6.44 16.61
N ALA A 47 -4.87 -5.48 15.74
CA ALA A 47 -5.76 -5.71 14.62
C ALA A 47 -5.18 -6.75 13.64
N ILE A 48 -3.90 -6.65 13.28
CA ILE A 48 -3.23 -7.64 12.44
C ILE A 48 -3.30 -9.03 13.07
N LEU A 49 -3.00 -9.15 14.36
CA LEU A 49 -3.04 -10.44 15.07
C LEU A 49 -4.45 -11.03 15.11
N ILE A 50 -5.48 -10.22 15.38
CA ILE A 50 -6.87 -10.69 15.39
C ILE A 50 -7.25 -11.26 14.02
N PHE A 51 -7.03 -10.53 12.94
CA PHE A 51 -7.33 -11.01 11.59
C PHE A 51 -6.45 -12.19 11.18
N SER A 52 -5.20 -12.27 11.64
CA SER A 52 -4.31 -13.42 11.41
C SER A 52 -4.83 -14.68 12.10
N VAL A 53 -5.35 -14.57 13.32
CA VAL A 53 -5.96 -15.70 14.03
C VAL A 53 -7.25 -16.16 13.32
N ILE A 54 -8.09 -15.23 12.88
CA ILE A 54 -9.29 -15.56 12.09
C ILE A 54 -8.90 -16.27 10.79
N ALA A 55 -7.88 -15.77 10.07
CA ALA A 55 -7.37 -16.40 8.86
C ALA A 55 -6.79 -17.79 9.15
N PHE A 56 -6.06 -17.97 10.25
CA PHE A 56 -5.51 -19.25 10.67
C PHE A 56 -6.60 -20.30 10.96
N LEU A 57 -7.68 -19.92 11.64
CA LEU A 57 -8.80 -20.79 11.90
C LEU A 57 -9.61 -21.11 10.63
N SER A 58 -9.57 -20.23 9.63
CA SER A 58 -10.27 -20.38 8.35
C SER A 58 -9.40 -21.07 7.28
N LYS A 59 -8.69 -22.14 7.64
CA LYS A 59 -7.72 -22.86 6.80
C LYS A 59 -8.27 -23.21 5.41
N SER A 60 -9.48 -23.71 5.30
CA SER A 60 -10.09 -24.12 4.03
C SER A 60 -10.26 -22.96 3.04
N ILE A 61 -10.57 -21.77 3.52
CA ILE A 61 -10.72 -20.56 2.70
C ILE A 61 -9.33 -20.05 2.32
N VAL A 62 -8.44 -19.89 3.31
CA VAL A 62 -7.10 -19.32 3.07
C VAL A 62 -6.29 -20.21 2.14
N PHE A 63 -6.20 -21.52 2.43
CA PHE A 63 -5.40 -22.42 1.57
C PHE A 63 -6.18 -22.93 0.37
N GLY A 64 -7.41 -23.40 0.54
CA GLY A 64 -8.17 -24.06 -0.52
C GLY A 64 -8.60 -23.13 -1.64
N ILE A 65 -8.94 -21.87 -1.30
CA ILE A 65 -9.44 -20.88 -2.25
C ILE A 65 -8.38 -19.83 -2.60
N ILE A 66 -7.77 -19.21 -1.57
CA ILE A 66 -6.88 -18.05 -1.80
C ILE A 66 -5.49 -18.54 -2.25
N ILE A 67 -4.81 -19.33 -1.43
CA ILE A 67 -3.40 -19.68 -1.71
C ILE A 67 -3.28 -20.66 -2.90
N LEU A 68 -4.07 -21.70 -2.92
CA LEU A 68 -4.02 -22.70 -4.00
C LEU A 68 -4.93 -22.35 -5.20
N GLY A 69 -5.63 -21.21 -5.16
CA GLY A 69 -6.43 -20.75 -6.29
C GLY A 69 -5.63 -20.64 -7.59
N PRO A 70 -4.54 -19.85 -7.61
CA PRO A 70 -3.74 -19.64 -8.82
C PRO A 70 -3.01 -20.88 -9.35
N SER A 71 -2.94 -21.99 -8.59
CA SER A 71 -2.40 -23.28 -9.06
C SER A 71 -3.43 -24.16 -9.75
N LYS A 72 -4.68 -23.73 -9.85
CA LYS A 72 -5.76 -24.48 -10.47
C LYS A 72 -6.12 -23.89 -11.85
N VAL A 73 -6.33 -24.75 -12.82
CA VAL A 73 -6.68 -24.34 -14.20
C VAL A 73 -8.01 -23.58 -14.27
N ASP A 74 -8.94 -23.85 -13.33
CA ASP A 74 -10.23 -23.16 -13.24
C ASP A 74 -10.16 -21.76 -12.59
N PHE A 75 -8.95 -21.25 -12.32
CA PHE A 75 -8.76 -19.92 -11.76
C PHE A 75 -9.29 -18.83 -12.70
N LEU A 76 -9.87 -17.77 -12.14
CA LEU A 76 -10.54 -16.70 -12.88
C LEU A 76 -9.73 -16.19 -14.08
N THR A 77 -8.45 -15.95 -13.89
CA THR A 77 -7.56 -15.38 -14.93
C THR A 77 -7.40 -16.32 -16.10
N TYR A 78 -7.18 -17.62 -15.86
CA TYR A 78 -7.03 -18.60 -16.94
C TYR A 78 -8.32 -18.75 -17.74
N ARG A 79 -9.49 -18.76 -17.06
CA ARG A 79 -10.80 -18.77 -17.75
C ARG A 79 -11.00 -17.55 -18.63
N VAL A 80 -10.72 -16.36 -18.10
CA VAL A 80 -10.83 -15.11 -18.88
C VAL A 80 -9.88 -15.10 -20.07
N LEU A 81 -8.65 -15.62 -19.90
CA LEU A 81 -7.68 -15.73 -21.01
C LEU A 81 -8.16 -16.72 -22.07
N CYS A 82 -8.78 -17.85 -21.68
CA CYS A 82 -9.36 -18.79 -22.65
C CYS A 82 -10.57 -18.20 -23.39
N ASP A 83 -11.46 -17.49 -22.70
CA ASP A 83 -12.59 -16.79 -23.34
C ASP A 83 -12.11 -15.74 -24.36
N ILE A 84 -11.04 -15.00 -24.04
CA ILE A 84 -10.41 -14.04 -24.95
C ILE A 84 -9.74 -14.76 -26.12
N SER A 85 -9.07 -15.88 -25.85
CA SER A 85 -8.45 -16.75 -26.88
C SER A 85 -9.46 -17.20 -27.93
N ASP A 86 -10.60 -17.68 -27.47
CA ASP A 86 -11.70 -18.13 -28.33
C ASP A 86 -12.28 -16.98 -29.16
N TYR A 87 -12.45 -15.80 -28.54
CA TYR A 87 -12.96 -14.62 -29.25
C TYR A 87 -12.00 -14.09 -30.33
N LEU A 88 -10.68 -14.09 -30.04
CA LEU A 88 -9.64 -13.59 -30.92
C LEU A 88 -9.13 -14.65 -31.92
N GLY A 89 -9.45 -15.92 -31.71
CA GLY A 89 -8.90 -17.04 -32.51
C GLY A 89 -7.40 -17.28 -32.26
N ILE A 90 -6.85 -16.89 -31.13
CA ILE A 90 -5.43 -17.02 -30.76
C ILE A 90 -5.28 -18.11 -29.70
N ALA A 91 -5.13 -19.37 -30.12
CA ALA A 91 -5.03 -20.53 -29.24
C ALA A 91 -3.91 -20.43 -28.18
N ALA A 92 -2.85 -19.68 -28.46
CA ALA A 92 -1.72 -19.50 -27.53
C ALA A 92 -2.05 -18.73 -26.23
N LEU A 93 -3.21 -18.07 -26.17
CA LEU A 93 -3.63 -17.33 -24.96
C LEU A 93 -4.36 -18.23 -23.96
N CYS A 94 -4.93 -19.36 -24.38
CA CYS A 94 -5.61 -20.28 -23.47
C CYS A 94 -4.59 -21.16 -22.74
N ILE A 95 -4.72 -21.22 -21.40
CA ILE A 95 -3.88 -22.02 -20.51
C ILE A 95 -4.75 -23.17 -20.01
N ASP A 96 -4.64 -24.32 -20.69
CA ASP A 96 -5.47 -25.51 -20.41
C ASP A 96 -4.84 -26.42 -19.36
N GLU A 97 -3.50 -26.39 -19.23
CA GLU A 97 -2.76 -27.26 -18.35
C GLU A 97 -1.67 -26.50 -17.61
N LEU A 98 -1.43 -26.90 -16.36
CA LEU A 98 -0.33 -26.42 -15.54
C LEU A 98 0.55 -27.63 -15.18
N PRO A 99 1.67 -27.87 -15.91
CA PRO A 99 2.46 -29.08 -15.80
C PRO A 99 3.40 -29.05 -14.57
N PHE A 100 2.85 -28.90 -13.37
CA PHE A 100 3.62 -28.95 -12.13
C PHE A 100 2.80 -29.56 -10.99
N THR A 101 3.51 -30.03 -9.96
CA THR A 101 2.92 -30.51 -8.71
C THR A 101 3.49 -29.75 -7.53
N ILE A 102 2.67 -29.49 -6.50
CA ILE A 102 3.11 -28.87 -5.25
C ILE A 102 3.37 -29.95 -4.24
N GLN A 103 4.59 -29.96 -3.70
CA GLN A 103 5.05 -30.93 -2.71
C GLN A 103 5.48 -30.25 -1.42
N SER A 104 5.39 -30.93 -0.29
CA SER A 104 5.99 -30.51 0.97
C SER A 104 7.23 -31.33 1.24
N ARG A 105 8.39 -30.78 0.95
CA ARG A 105 9.68 -31.48 1.16
C ARG A 105 10.23 -31.27 2.56
N GLN A 106 9.76 -30.27 3.27
CA GLN A 106 10.15 -29.97 4.65
C GLN A 106 9.08 -30.45 5.61
N MET A 107 9.50 -31.08 6.73
CA MET A 107 8.61 -31.60 7.74
C MET A 107 7.67 -30.54 8.33
N THR A 108 8.18 -29.32 8.54
CA THR A 108 7.42 -28.18 9.05
C THR A 108 6.81 -27.28 7.95
N GLY A 109 7.07 -27.58 6.67
CA GLY A 109 6.74 -26.73 5.55
C GLY A 109 5.28 -26.30 5.50
N GLN A 110 4.35 -27.25 5.61
CA GLN A 110 2.91 -26.95 5.60
C GLN A 110 2.46 -26.08 6.78
N PHE A 111 2.99 -26.36 7.99
CA PHE A 111 2.65 -25.60 9.18
C PHE A 111 3.20 -24.18 9.12
N SER A 112 4.47 -24.03 8.75
CA SER A 112 5.12 -22.71 8.60
C SER A 112 4.39 -21.87 7.55
N MET A 113 4.05 -22.46 6.41
CA MET A 113 3.32 -21.75 5.35
C MET A 113 1.89 -21.40 5.77
N HIS A 114 1.24 -22.23 6.58
CA HIS A 114 -0.06 -21.90 7.16
C HIS A 114 0.03 -20.68 8.07
N MET A 115 1.02 -20.60 8.95
CA MET A 115 1.22 -19.43 9.81
C MET A 115 1.53 -18.17 8.98
N THR A 116 2.49 -18.27 8.04
CA THR A 116 2.89 -17.14 7.20
C THR A 116 1.74 -16.63 6.35
N SER A 117 1.01 -17.50 5.68
CA SER A 117 -0.15 -17.11 4.85
C SER A 117 -1.25 -16.46 5.69
N SER A 118 -1.54 -17.01 6.88
CA SER A 118 -2.53 -16.46 7.78
C SER A 118 -2.15 -15.06 8.27
N PHE A 119 -0.87 -14.87 8.58
CA PHE A 119 -0.36 -13.55 8.96
C PHE A 119 -0.48 -12.54 7.82
N VAL A 120 -0.11 -12.93 6.60
CA VAL A 120 -0.19 -12.04 5.42
C VAL A 120 -1.63 -11.71 5.06
N VAL A 121 -2.53 -12.69 5.06
CA VAL A 121 -3.96 -12.44 4.82
C VAL A 121 -4.53 -11.53 5.91
N GLY A 122 -4.17 -11.78 7.18
CA GLY A 122 -4.54 -10.92 8.29
C GLY A 122 -4.05 -9.48 8.13
N PHE A 123 -2.80 -9.29 7.70
CA PHE A 123 -2.24 -7.97 7.40
C PHE A 123 -2.99 -7.28 6.26
N VAL A 124 -3.25 -7.97 5.15
CA VAL A 124 -3.97 -7.42 4.00
C VAL A 124 -5.38 -6.97 4.40
N VAL A 125 -6.10 -7.78 5.18
CA VAL A 125 -7.45 -7.43 5.65
C VAL A 125 -7.42 -6.30 6.67
N ALA A 126 -6.42 -6.28 7.56
CA ALA A 126 -6.25 -5.23 8.57
C ALA A 126 -5.75 -3.90 8.00
N PHE A 127 -5.22 -3.86 6.77
CA PHE A 127 -4.53 -2.71 6.19
C PHE A 127 -5.30 -1.39 6.29
N PRO A 128 -6.62 -1.30 6.00
CA PRO A 128 -7.36 -0.05 6.12
C PRO A 128 -7.36 0.52 7.54
N TYR A 129 -7.46 -0.36 8.55
CA TYR A 129 -7.42 0.03 9.95
C TYR A 129 -6.01 0.43 10.39
N VAL A 130 -4.99 -0.32 9.98
CA VAL A 130 -3.58 0.00 10.24
C VAL A 130 -3.22 1.36 9.66
N PHE A 131 -3.61 1.61 8.41
CA PHE A 131 -3.37 2.90 7.78
C PHE A 131 -4.16 4.03 8.45
N TRP A 132 -5.38 3.77 8.91
CA TRP A 132 -6.17 4.75 9.67
C TRP A 132 -5.52 5.13 11.00
N GLU A 133 -4.99 4.17 11.77
CA GLU A 133 -4.23 4.46 12.99
C GLU A 133 -2.94 5.25 12.69
N PHE A 134 -2.22 4.87 11.64
CA PHE A 134 -1.05 5.61 11.15
C PHE A 134 -1.40 7.04 10.73
N TRP A 135 -2.52 7.22 10.03
CA TRP A 135 -3.01 8.53 9.65
C TRP A 135 -3.36 9.41 10.85
N LYS A 136 -4.01 8.87 11.86
CA LYS A 136 -4.32 9.59 13.10
C LYS A 136 -3.07 10.09 13.82
N PHE A 137 -1.98 9.32 13.77
CA PHE A 137 -0.71 9.72 14.34
C PHE A 137 -0.06 10.88 13.58
N ILE A 138 -0.15 10.91 12.25
CA ILE A 138 0.44 11.97 11.42
C ILE A 138 -0.45 13.23 11.38
N SER A 139 -1.76 13.06 11.44
CA SER A 139 -2.76 14.13 11.26
C SER A 139 -2.60 15.34 12.19
N PRO A 140 -2.20 15.23 13.47
CA PRO A 140 -2.00 16.40 14.34
C PRO A 140 -0.90 17.36 13.85
N GLY A 141 0.09 16.85 13.10
CA GLY A 141 1.14 17.67 12.48
C GLY A 141 0.73 18.39 11.19
N LEU A 142 -0.51 18.20 10.72
CA LEU A 142 -1.03 18.86 9.53
C LEU A 142 -1.97 20.04 9.90
N TYR A 143 -2.02 21.06 9.03
CA TYR A 143 -2.90 22.22 9.20
C TYR A 143 -4.39 21.82 9.29
N ASP A 144 -5.17 22.52 10.12
CA ASP A 144 -6.59 22.23 10.40
C ASP A 144 -7.49 22.12 9.16
N GLN A 145 -7.16 22.84 8.08
CA GLN A 145 -7.90 22.76 6.81
C GLN A 145 -7.70 21.42 6.07
N GLU A 146 -6.72 20.64 6.45
CA GLU A 146 -6.38 19.34 5.83
C GLU A 146 -6.98 18.15 6.60
N LYS A 147 -7.45 18.37 7.84
CA LYS A 147 -8.14 17.35 8.66
C LYS A 147 -9.39 16.79 8.00
N ASN A 148 -10.14 17.60 7.25
CA ASN A 148 -11.32 17.13 6.51
C ASN A 148 -10.98 16.26 5.28
N ALA A 149 -9.75 16.36 4.75
CA ALA A 149 -9.26 15.49 3.69
C ALA A 149 -8.86 14.09 4.20
N ALA A 150 -8.73 13.93 5.52
CA ALA A 150 -8.24 12.73 6.19
C ALA A 150 -9.03 11.46 5.85
N ARG A 151 -10.37 11.53 5.91
CA ARG A 151 -11.23 10.37 5.59
C ARG A 151 -11.11 9.95 4.12
N GLY A 152 -10.99 10.92 3.22
CA GLY A 152 -10.75 10.66 1.81
C GLY A 152 -9.40 10.00 1.56
N ALA A 153 -8.34 10.44 2.24
CA ALA A 153 -6.99 9.87 2.09
C ALA A 153 -6.95 8.39 2.49
N VAL A 154 -7.51 8.02 3.65
CA VAL A 154 -7.55 6.62 4.12
C VAL A 154 -8.30 5.73 3.11
N PHE A 155 -9.43 6.19 2.58
CA PHE A 155 -10.19 5.46 1.57
C PHE A 155 -9.36 5.24 0.29
N PHE A 156 -8.74 6.29 -0.25
CA PHE A 156 -7.94 6.19 -1.47
C PHE A 156 -6.71 5.29 -1.29
N VAL A 157 -6.01 5.40 -0.17
CA VAL A 157 -4.86 4.56 0.15
C VAL A 157 -5.27 3.09 0.25
N SER A 158 -6.36 2.81 0.97
CA SER A 158 -6.89 1.45 1.10
C SER A 158 -7.36 0.89 -0.26
N LEU A 159 -8.03 1.71 -1.06
CA LEU A 159 -8.46 1.33 -2.41
C LEU A 159 -7.27 0.99 -3.31
N LEU A 160 -6.22 1.84 -3.34
CA LEU A 160 -5.02 1.56 -4.13
C LEU A 160 -4.30 0.30 -3.63
N PHE A 161 -4.26 0.09 -2.32
CA PHE A 161 -3.67 -1.11 -1.74
C PHE A 161 -4.39 -2.39 -2.21
N PHE A 162 -5.72 -2.42 -2.11
CA PHE A 162 -6.49 -3.56 -2.56
C PHE A 162 -6.45 -3.75 -4.08
N LEU A 163 -6.42 -2.66 -4.85
CA LEU A 163 -6.22 -2.75 -6.31
C LEU A 163 -4.85 -3.35 -6.64
N GLY A 164 -3.79 -2.92 -5.93
CA GLY A 164 -2.46 -3.50 -6.09
C GLY A 164 -2.41 -4.96 -5.67
N ALA A 165 -3.01 -5.33 -4.53
CA ALA A 165 -3.10 -6.71 -4.09
C ALA A 165 -3.89 -7.58 -5.08
N ALA A 166 -5.03 -7.09 -5.59
CA ALA A 166 -5.83 -7.77 -6.61
C ALA A 166 -5.06 -7.93 -7.93
N PHE A 167 -4.33 -6.90 -8.36
CA PHE A 167 -3.46 -6.99 -9.53
C PHE A 167 -2.37 -8.05 -9.35
N GLY A 168 -1.69 -8.05 -8.19
CA GLY A 168 -0.70 -9.07 -7.83
C GLY A 168 -1.28 -10.48 -7.82
N TYR A 169 -2.49 -10.65 -7.27
CA TYR A 169 -3.13 -11.94 -7.11
C TYR A 169 -3.77 -12.47 -8.40
N TYR A 170 -4.51 -11.64 -9.13
CA TYR A 170 -5.26 -12.09 -10.32
C TYR A 170 -4.47 -11.99 -11.62
N ILE A 171 -3.44 -11.16 -11.70
CA ILE A 171 -2.68 -10.97 -12.94
C ILE A 171 -1.28 -11.51 -12.80
N LEU A 172 -0.49 -11.02 -11.85
CA LEU A 172 0.92 -11.38 -11.77
C LEU A 172 1.14 -12.83 -11.33
N SER A 173 0.43 -13.26 -10.28
CA SER A 173 0.64 -14.60 -9.72
C SER A 173 0.32 -15.71 -10.72
N PRO A 174 -0.84 -15.75 -11.42
CA PRO A 174 -1.13 -16.81 -12.36
C PRO A 174 -0.19 -16.79 -13.59
N LEU A 175 0.18 -15.61 -14.10
CA LEU A 175 1.10 -15.52 -15.23
C LEU A 175 2.52 -15.97 -14.87
N SER A 176 3.01 -15.58 -13.69
CA SER A 176 4.31 -16.02 -13.17
C SER A 176 4.34 -17.53 -12.89
N ILE A 177 3.25 -18.08 -12.32
CA ILE A 177 3.12 -19.51 -12.07
C ILE A 177 3.09 -20.27 -13.39
N ASN A 178 2.31 -19.82 -14.37
CA ASN A 178 2.26 -20.42 -15.69
C ASN A 178 3.63 -20.38 -16.38
N PHE A 179 4.34 -19.25 -16.33
CA PHE A 179 5.69 -19.15 -16.90
C PHE A 179 6.64 -20.15 -16.24
N LEU A 180 6.72 -20.16 -14.90
CA LEU A 180 7.63 -21.05 -14.17
C LEU A 180 7.28 -22.53 -14.35
N SER A 181 5.99 -22.88 -14.46
CA SER A 181 5.54 -24.25 -14.64
C SER A 181 5.88 -24.80 -16.03
N ASN A 182 5.92 -23.94 -17.03
CA ASN A 182 6.23 -24.31 -18.41
C ASN A 182 7.73 -24.16 -18.76
N TYR A 183 8.51 -23.48 -17.90
CA TYR A 183 9.94 -23.30 -18.15
C TYR A 183 10.70 -24.56 -17.82
N GLN A 184 11.23 -25.22 -18.83
CA GLN A 184 12.06 -26.43 -18.71
C GLN A 184 13.38 -26.23 -19.46
N LEU A 185 14.49 -26.61 -18.82
CA LEU A 185 15.80 -26.66 -19.46
C LEU A 185 15.95 -27.93 -20.32
N ASP A 186 15.36 -29.03 -19.87
CA ASP A 186 15.37 -30.32 -20.53
C ASP A 186 14.06 -31.07 -20.22
N PRO A 187 13.44 -31.77 -21.19
CA PRO A 187 12.18 -32.50 -21.00
C PRO A 187 12.24 -33.61 -19.94
N SER A 188 13.43 -34.06 -19.57
CA SER A 188 13.60 -35.07 -18.50
C SER A 188 13.45 -34.52 -17.09
N ILE A 189 13.43 -33.15 -16.94
CA ILE A 189 13.31 -32.48 -15.64
C ILE A 189 11.85 -32.18 -15.39
N LEU A 190 11.26 -32.84 -14.39
CA LEU A 190 9.88 -32.55 -13.97
C LEU A 190 9.83 -31.37 -13.02
N ASN A 191 8.89 -30.46 -13.24
CA ASN A 191 8.67 -29.31 -12.39
C ASN A 191 7.85 -29.69 -11.15
N GLU A 192 8.55 -29.84 -10.00
CA GLU A 192 7.97 -30.13 -8.71
C GLU A 192 8.30 -29.00 -7.74
N PHE A 193 7.30 -28.16 -7.42
CA PHE A 193 7.51 -27.00 -6.56
C PHE A 193 7.30 -27.34 -5.10
N ASP A 194 8.24 -26.92 -4.24
CA ASP A 194 8.02 -26.95 -2.80
C ASP A 194 6.95 -25.92 -2.40
N ILE A 195 6.05 -26.31 -1.49
CA ILE A 195 4.98 -25.44 -0.99
C ILE A 195 5.51 -24.13 -0.43
N SER A 196 6.69 -24.14 0.18
CA SER A 196 7.32 -22.93 0.73
C SER A 196 7.71 -21.95 -0.37
N SER A 197 8.27 -22.45 -1.46
CA SER A 197 8.64 -21.65 -2.62
C SER A 197 7.40 -21.06 -3.30
N TYR A 198 6.39 -21.90 -3.54
CA TYR A 198 5.12 -21.47 -4.16
C TYR A 198 4.44 -20.36 -3.34
N VAL A 199 4.23 -20.60 -2.04
CA VAL A 199 3.54 -19.65 -1.15
C VAL A 199 4.32 -18.35 -1.00
N THR A 200 5.64 -18.43 -0.84
CA THR A 200 6.50 -17.24 -0.72
C THR A 200 6.47 -16.40 -1.98
N THR A 201 6.53 -17.01 -3.15
CA THR A 201 6.43 -16.31 -4.44
C THR A 201 5.07 -15.63 -4.60
N LEU A 202 3.98 -16.33 -4.30
CA LEU A 202 2.64 -15.75 -4.32
C LEU A 202 2.52 -14.53 -3.40
N ILE A 203 2.94 -14.66 -2.15
CA ILE A 203 2.92 -13.59 -1.15
C ILE A 203 3.76 -12.39 -1.62
N MET A 204 4.96 -12.65 -2.13
CA MET A 204 5.85 -11.61 -2.60
C MET A 204 5.22 -10.82 -3.76
N LEU A 205 4.64 -11.49 -4.75
CA LEU A 205 3.98 -10.84 -5.89
C LEU A 205 2.80 -9.97 -5.43
N VAL A 206 1.96 -10.50 -4.53
CA VAL A 206 0.77 -9.78 -4.03
C VAL A 206 1.16 -8.59 -3.17
N LEU A 207 2.04 -8.76 -2.17
CA LEU A 207 2.42 -7.68 -1.27
C LEU A 207 3.27 -6.61 -1.97
N ALA A 208 4.23 -7.02 -2.80
CA ALA A 208 5.06 -6.07 -3.53
C ALA A 208 4.20 -5.22 -4.48
N SER A 209 3.26 -5.84 -5.20
CA SER A 209 2.30 -5.11 -6.03
C SER A 209 1.44 -4.15 -5.21
N ALA A 210 0.89 -4.59 -4.07
CA ALA A 210 0.09 -3.75 -3.18
C ALA A 210 0.87 -2.52 -2.69
N ILE A 211 2.15 -2.68 -2.34
CA ILE A 211 3.04 -1.60 -1.92
C ILE A 211 3.38 -0.67 -3.10
N MET A 212 3.67 -1.21 -4.28
CA MET A 212 3.99 -0.40 -5.46
C MET A 212 2.82 0.48 -5.89
N PHE A 213 1.59 0.01 -5.72
CA PHE A 213 0.39 0.81 -5.99
C PHE A 213 0.22 1.99 -5.01
N GLN A 214 1.00 2.06 -3.91
CA GLN A 214 1.04 3.23 -3.03
C GLN A 214 1.90 4.39 -3.57
N LEU A 215 2.61 4.22 -4.67
CA LEU A 215 3.47 5.24 -5.25
C LEU A 215 2.77 6.61 -5.45
N PRO A 216 1.54 6.72 -5.96
CA PRO A 216 0.84 8.00 -6.06
C PRO A 216 0.57 8.65 -4.70
N VAL A 217 0.37 7.85 -3.66
CA VAL A 217 0.13 8.32 -2.29
C VAL A 217 1.42 8.91 -1.71
N VAL A 218 2.55 8.23 -1.91
CA VAL A 218 3.88 8.73 -1.51
C VAL A 218 4.19 10.05 -2.20
N ILE A 219 3.95 10.15 -3.51
CA ILE A 219 4.12 11.40 -4.27
C ILE A 219 3.20 12.50 -3.73
N TYR A 220 1.94 12.18 -3.40
CA TYR A 220 0.99 13.13 -2.82
C TYR A 220 1.55 13.74 -1.52
N PHE A 221 2.03 12.90 -0.57
CA PHE A 221 2.58 13.38 0.70
C PHE A 221 3.87 14.19 0.53
N LEU A 222 4.79 13.73 -0.32
CA LEU A 222 6.03 14.46 -0.61
C LEU A 222 5.76 15.80 -1.30
N SER A 223 4.75 15.87 -2.17
CA SER A 223 4.35 17.14 -2.80
C SER A 223 3.61 18.03 -1.82
N MET A 224 2.83 17.46 -0.89
CA MET A 224 2.14 18.21 0.15
C MET A 224 3.10 18.81 1.16
N SER A 225 4.21 18.15 1.49
CA SER A 225 5.28 18.70 2.32
C SER A 225 6.21 19.68 1.57
N GLY A 226 6.03 19.85 0.25
CA GLY A 226 6.87 20.72 -0.57
C GLY A 226 8.23 20.13 -0.94
N LEU A 227 8.54 18.89 -0.53
CA LEU A 227 9.80 18.22 -0.83
C LEU A 227 9.94 17.84 -2.30
N VAL A 228 8.83 17.57 -2.99
CA VAL A 228 8.82 17.13 -4.39
C VAL A 228 7.87 17.98 -5.20
N THR A 229 8.35 18.49 -6.34
CA THR A 229 7.57 19.28 -7.29
C THR A 229 7.23 18.50 -8.55
N SER A 230 6.15 18.89 -9.24
CA SER A 230 5.79 18.29 -10.53
C SER A 230 6.88 18.47 -11.60
N GLY A 231 7.64 19.56 -11.51
CA GLY A 231 8.80 19.82 -12.35
C GLY A 231 9.94 18.82 -12.12
N MET A 232 10.29 18.56 -10.85
CA MET A 232 11.27 17.54 -10.48
C MET A 232 10.87 16.15 -10.98
N LEU A 233 9.64 15.72 -10.72
CA LEU A 233 9.16 14.42 -11.16
C LEU A 233 9.27 14.26 -12.68
N ARG A 234 8.96 15.32 -13.46
CA ARG A 234 9.12 15.30 -14.92
C ARG A 234 10.57 15.23 -15.35
N ALA A 235 11.47 15.98 -14.70
CA ALA A 235 12.89 15.96 -15.00
C ALA A 235 13.52 14.58 -14.74
N TYR A 236 13.10 13.91 -13.67
CA TYR A 236 13.59 12.58 -13.26
C TYR A 236 12.84 11.40 -13.89
N ARG A 237 11.95 11.62 -14.85
CA ARG A 237 11.13 10.58 -15.50
C ARG A 237 11.95 9.40 -16.02
N ARG A 238 13.06 9.68 -16.70
CA ARG A 238 13.96 8.64 -17.25
C ARG A 238 14.57 7.77 -16.16
N HIS A 239 14.96 8.38 -15.04
CA HIS A 239 15.50 7.65 -13.90
C HIS A 239 14.41 6.82 -13.20
N ALA A 240 13.19 7.36 -13.06
CA ALA A 240 12.06 6.65 -12.51
C ALA A 240 11.71 5.38 -13.32
N ILE A 241 11.74 5.46 -14.65
CA ILE A 241 11.54 4.28 -15.52
C ILE A 241 12.57 3.20 -15.21
N VAL A 242 13.85 3.55 -15.12
CA VAL A 242 14.91 2.58 -14.80
C VAL A 242 14.72 1.98 -13.42
N VAL A 243 14.43 2.81 -12.41
CA VAL A 243 14.18 2.33 -11.04
C VAL A 243 12.97 1.38 -11.00
N ILE A 244 11.88 1.73 -11.68
CA ILE A 244 10.68 0.89 -11.76
C ILE A 244 10.99 -0.45 -12.43
N LEU A 245 11.76 -0.47 -13.51
CA LEU A 245 12.17 -1.71 -14.17
C LEU A 245 13.07 -2.58 -13.29
N VAL A 246 14.01 -1.97 -12.55
CA VAL A 246 14.85 -2.68 -11.58
C VAL A 246 14.00 -3.26 -10.43
N LEU A 247 13.07 -2.48 -9.88
CA LEU A 247 12.17 -2.95 -8.84
C LEU A 247 11.28 -4.10 -9.33
N ALA A 248 10.74 -3.97 -10.55
CA ALA A 248 9.97 -5.05 -11.18
C ALA A 248 10.80 -6.32 -11.33
N ALA A 249 12.06 -6.22 -11.79
CA ALA A 249 12.96 -7.36 -11.94
C ALA A 249 13.33 -8.06 -10.61
N VAL A 250 13.36 -7.32 -9.50
CA VAL A 250 13.62 -7.90 -8.16
C VAL A 250 12.39 -8.65 -7.63
N ILE A 251 11.19 -8.18 -7.98
CA ILE A 251 9.92 -8.73 -7.49
C ILE A 251 9.50 -9.96 -8.29
N THR A 252 9.69 -9.93 -9.61
CA THR A 252 9.27 -11.04 -10.48
C THR A 252 10.37 -12.09 -10.61
N PRO A 253 9.96 -13.35 -10.89
CA PRO A 253 10.88 -14.30 -11.52
C PRO A 253 11.58 -13.66 -12.72
N PRO A 254 12.79 -14.10 -13.09
CA PRO A 254 13.58 -13.49 -14.16
C PRO A 254 12.97 -13.76 -15.57
N ASP A 255 11.77 -13.22 -15.79
CA ASP A 255 11.11 -13.24 -17.10
C ASP A 255 10.72 -11.83 -17.54
N VAL A 256 10.97 -11.53 -18.82
CA VAL A 256 10.75 -10.19 -19.40
C VAL A 256 9.26 -9.83 -19.45
N ILE A 257 8.38 -10.82 -19.64
CA ILE A 257 6.94 -10.59 -19.81
C ILE A 257 6.34 -10.15 -18.47
N SER A 258 6.56 -10.92 -17.39
CA SER A 258 6.07 -10.56 -16.06
C SER A 258 6.69 -9.25 -15.56
N GLN A 259 7.97 -9.00 -15.86
CA GLN A 259 8.63 -7.73 -15.54
C GLN A 259 7.94 -6.53 -16.22
N LEU A 260 7.63 -6.62 -17.51
CA LEU A 260 6.94 -5.56 -18.25
C LEU A 260 5.50 -5.39 -17.76
N LEU A 261 4.81 -6.49 -17.44
CA LEU A 261 3.44 -6.45 -16.90
C LEU A 261 3.37 -5.71 -15.56
N ILE A 262 4.38 -5.83 -14.71
CA ILE A 262 4.47 -5.04 -13.47
C ILE A 262 4.85 -3.59 -13.76
N ALA A 263 5.84 -3.37 -14.61
CA ALA A 263 6.37 -2.04 -14.86
C ALA A 263 5.32 -1.10 -15.48
N MET A 264 4.49 -1.59 -16.40
CA MET A 264 3.48 -0.78 -17.09
C MET A 264 2.48 -0.08 -16.14
N PRO A 265 1.76 -0.78 -15.24
CA PRO A 265 0.85 -0.12 -14.29
C PRO A 265 1.57 0.85 -13.37
N ILE A 266 2.79 0.53 -12.92
CA ILE A 266 3.56 1.40 -12.03
C ILE A 266 3.96 2.69 -12.76
N LEU A 267 4.32 2.61 -14.05
CA LEU A 267 4.58 3.78 -14.87
C LEU A 267 3.34 4.67 -15.03
N VAL A 268 2.18 4.06 -15.24
CA VAL A 268 0.90 4.79 -15.29
C VAL A 268 0.61 5.48 -13.94
N LEU A 269 0.85 4.78 -12.83
CA LEU A 269 0.69 5.34 -11.48
C LEU A 269 1.68 6.48 -11.21
N TYR A 270 2.92 6.39 -11.71
CA TYR A 270 3.89 7.46 -11.63
C TYR A 270 3.42 8.72 -12.38
N GLU A 271 2.91 8.57 -13.60
CA GLU A 271 2.32 9.68 -14.37
C GLU A 271 1.08 10.28 -13.67
N ALA A 272 0.24 9.43 -13.08
CA ALA A 272 -0.86 9.89 -12.25
C ALA A 272 -0.35 10.71 -11.04
N GLY A 273 0.74 10.27 -10.41
CA GLY A 273 1.43 11.00 -9.34
C GLY A 273 1.91 12.39 -9.77
N ILE A 274 2.51 12.53 -10.95
CA ILE A 274 2.91 13.83 -11.51
C ILE A 274 1.69 14.77 -11.65
N ASN A 275 0.56 14.24 -12.13
CA ASN A 275 -0.66 15.03 -12.28
C ASN A 275 -1.25 15.45 -10.92
N ILE A 276 -1.13 14.59 -9.90
CA ILE A 276 -1.53 14.90 -8.52
C ILE A 276 -0.65 16.04 -7.97
N ALA A 277 0.68 15.94 -8.10
CA ALA A 277 1.62 16.97 -7.68
C ALA A 277 1.31 18.33 -8.33
N LYS A 278 1.08 18.34 -9.65
CA LYS A 278 0.71 19.56 -10.40
C LYS A 278 -0.59 20.21 -9.88
N ARG A 279 -1.60 19.41 -9.53
CA ARG A 279 -2.86 19.92 -8.98
C ARG A 279 -2.68 20.53 -7.59
N LEU A 280 -1.82 19.92 -6.76
CA LEU A 280 -1.49 20.45 -5.44
C LEU A 280 -0.73 21.77 -5.52
N GLU A 281 0.28 21.89 -6.37
CA GLU A 281 1.02 23.12 -6.62
C GLU A 281 0.08 24.26 -7.04
N LYS A 282 -0.81 23.98 -7.99
CA LYS A 282 -1.81 24.97 -8.44
C LYS A 282 -2.73 25.44 -7.31
N LYS A 283 -3.20 24.51 -6.45
CA LYS A 283 -4.03 24.85 -5.30
C LYS A 283 -3.30 25.72 -4.28
N ARG A 284 -2.01 25.47 -4.05
CA ARG A 284 -1.18 26.29 -3.15
C ARG A 284 -1.00 27.69 -3.70
N ALA A 285 -0.58 27.82 -4.96
CA ALA A 285 -0.39 29.11 -5.59
C ALA A 285 -1.66 30.00 -5.57
N ILE A 286 -2.84 29.40 -5.73
CA ILE A 286 -4.12 30.12 -5.63
C ILE A 286 -4.35 30.61 -4.19
N LYS A 287 -4.12 29.75 -3.19
CA LYS A 287 -4.29 30.14 -1.77
C LYS A 287 -3.32 31.26 -1.38
N GLU A 288 -2.05 31.14 -1.75
CA GLU A 288 -1.03 32.16 -1.48
C GLU A 288 -1.41 33.51 -2.11
N ALA A 289 -1.94 33.50 -3.35
CA ALA A 289 -2.42 34.71 -4.01
C ALA A 289 -3.66 35.31 -3.32
N GLU A 290 -4.56 34.49 -2.76
CA GLU A 290 -5.71 34.97 -1.97
C GLU A 290 -5.29 35.57 -0.63
N TYR A 291 -4.30 34.97 0.07
CA TYR A 291 -3.76 35.54 1.32
C TYR A 291 -3.06 36.87 1.06
N ALA A 292 -2.21 36.95 0.03
CA ALA A 292 -1.54 38.20 -0.32
C ALA A 292 -2.51 39.34 -0.69
N LYS A 293 -3.68 39.03 -1.27
CA LYS A 293 -4.71 40.00 -1.52
C LYS A 293 -5.41 40.51 -0.24
N LYS A 294 -5.65 39.60 0.72
CA LYS A 294 -6.29 39.97 2.00
C LYS A 294 -5.38 40.79 2.91
N GLU A 295 -4.06 40.63 2.78
CA GLU A 295 -3.07 41.42 3.52
C GLU A 295 -2.85 42.81 2.90
N ALA A 296 -3.23 42.99 1.62
CA ALA A 296 -3.11 44.26 0.91
C ALA A 296 -4.36 45.15 1.01
N GLU A 297 -5.50 44.67 1.52
CA GLU A 297 -6.75 45.38 1.84
C GLU A 297 -6.77 45.84 3.31
#